data_31cc4e93166ff08b134a3090bef7863f
#
_entry.id   31cc4e93166ff08b134a3090bef7863f
#
_cell.length_a   1.000
_cell.length_b   1.000
_cell.length_c   1.000
_cell.angle_alpha   90.00
_cell.angle_beta   90.00
_cell.angle_gamma   90.00
#
_symmetry.space_group_name_H-M   'P 1'
#
loop_
_entity.id
_entity.type
_entity.pdbx_description
1 polymer ?
#
loop_
_entity_poly.entity_id
_entity_poly.type
_entity_poly.pdbx_seq_one_letter_code
_entity_poly.pdbx_strand_id
1 'polypeptide(L)'
;MEQLKLNTIDEALDDFREGKFVIVVDDEDRENEGDLICAAEKITPEMVNFMLKNARGVLCAPVTISRAQELELPHQVQDNTSLLGTPFTVTVDKIEGCTTGVSAHDRAATIRALADPTSTAQSFGRPGHISPLYAQDNGVLRRSGHTEAAIDLCKLCGLYPAGALIEIMNDDGTMARMPQLVAFAKAHNLKIITIKDMIAYRLKKESIVEQGVEVDMPTEYGHFRIIPFRQKSNGLEHFALIKGEWKEGEPILVRVHSSCATGDILGSKRCDCGEQLHKAMQMIEKEGKGVIVYMQQEGRGIGLMNKLAAYKLQEEGYDTVDANLCLGFKADERDYGCGAQILRLLGVQKMRLITNNPVKRVGLEAYGLEIVDNVGIEIAPNEYNLRYLKTKKDRMGHQLHLK
;
A
#
# COMPACT_ATOMS: atom_id res chain seq x y z
N MET A 1 2.95 -31.60 9.53
CA MET A 1 3.13 -30.22 10.04
C MET A 1 1.73 -29.75 10.39
N GLU A 2 1.44 -29.50 11.67
CA GLU A 2 0.18 -28.87 12.06
C GLU A 2 0.07 -27.52 11.34
N GLN A 3 -1.02 -27.31 10.63
CA GLN A 3 -1.29 -26.02 9.98
C GLN A 3 -1.36 -24.97 11.08
N LEU A 4 -0.47 -24.00 11.07
CA LEU A 4 -0.40 -22.91 12.02
C LEU A 4 -1.72 -22.13 11.93
N LYS A 5 -2.63 -22.32 12.89
CA LYS A 5 -3.91 -21.63 12.90
C LYS A 5 -3.71 -20.27 13.56
N LEU A 6 -3.62 -19.20 12.75
CA LEU A 6 -3.63 -17.82 13.21
C LEU A 6 -5.03 -17.45 13.73
N ASN A 7 -5.12 -16.37 14.48
CA ASN A 7 -6.40 -15.86 14.97
C ASN A 7 -7.21 -15.20 13.86
N THR A 8 -8.51 -15.17 14.02
CA THR A 8 -9.39 -14.40 13.14
C THR A 8 -9.27 -12.91 13.43
N ILE A 9 -9.63 -12.07 12.44
CA ILE A 9 -9.63 -10.63 12.64
C ILE A 9 -10.62 -10.23 13.75
N ASP A 10 -11.80 -10.86 13.81
CA ASP A 10 -12.80 -10.55 14.85
C ASP A 10 -12.25 -10.85 16.27
N GLU A 11 -11.55 -11.98 16.49
CA GLU A 11 -10.90 -12.30 17.77
C GLU A 11 -9.83 -11.25 18.16
N ALA A 12 -9.07 -10.78 17.18
CA ALA A 12 -8.06 -9.75 17.40
C ALA A 12 -8.69 -8.37 17.72
N LEU A 13 -9.78 -8.03 17.02
CA LEU A 13 -10.51 -6.78 17.27
C LEU A 13 -11.14 -6.75 18.67
N ASP A 14 -11.61 -7.88 19.19
CA ASP A 14 -12.14 -7.96 20.54
C ASP A 14 -11.07 -7.65 21.60
N ASP A 15 -9.89 -8.29 21.49
CA ASP A 15 -8.76 -8.01 22.39
C ASP A 15 -8.26 -6.57 22.23
N PHE A 16 -8.18 -6.06 20.99
CA PHE A 16 -7.71 -4.69 20.72
C PHE A 16 -8.65 -3.62 21.30
N ARG A 17 -9.96 -3.85 21.23
CA ARG A 17 -10.99 -2.98 21.81
C ARG A 17 -10.88 -2.92 23.34
N GLU A 18 -10.49 -4.01 23.99
CA GLU A 18 -10.22 -4.08 25.42
C GLU A 18 -8.89 -3.40 25.81
N GLY A 19 -8.08 -2.93 24.86
CA GLY A 19 -6.79 -2.29 25.07
C GLY A 19 -5.61 -3.26 25.17
N LYS A 20 -5.79 -4.52 24.75
CA LYS A 20 -4.71 -5.51 24.69
C LYS A 20 -3.87 -5.32 23.43
N PHE A 21 -2.69 -5.89 23.43
CA PHE A 21 -1.84 -5.98 22.24
C PHE A 21 -2.36 -7.01 21.25
N VAL A 22 -2.12 -6.71 19.97
CA VAL A 22 -2.25 -7.67 18.86
C VAL A 22 -0.92 -7.69 18.09
N ILE A 23 -0.48 -8.88 17.72
CA ILE A 23 0.66 -9.05 16.82
C ILE A 23 0.12 -9.04 15.39
N VAL A 24 0.65 -8.15 14.57
CA VAL A 24 0.34 -8.06 13.15
C VAL A 24 1.57 -8.42 12.36
N VAL A 25 1.43 -9.34 11.39
CA VAL A 25 2.53 -9.83 10.54
C VAL A 25 2.27 -9.39 9.10
N ASP A 26 3.29 -8.88 8.45
CA ASP A 26 3.21 -8.54 7.04
C ASP A 26 3.67 -9.69 6.12
N ASP A 27 3.72 -9.42 4.81
CA ASP A 27 4.03 -10.42 3.79
C ASP A 27 5.53 -10.78 3.81
N GLU A 28 5.85 -12.06 3.51
CA GLU A 28 7.22 -12.56 3.42
C GLU A 28 8.05 -11.82 2.36
N ASP A 29 7.39 -11.33 1.30
CA ASP A 29 8.04 -10.58 0.22
C ASP A 29 8.18 -9.07 0.51
N ARG A 30 7.72 -8.58 1.71
CA ARG A 30 7.84 -7.19 2.13
C ARG A 30 8.91 -7.00 3.21
N GLU A 31 8.56 -6.93 4.49
CA GLU A 31 9.49 -6.86 5.63
C GLU A 31 9.67 -8.24 6.26
N ASN A 32 8.63 -9.07 6.14
CA ASN A 32 8.53 -10.38 6.78
C ASN A 32 8.73 -10.27 8.31
N GLU A 33 8.09 -9.29 8.92
CA GLU A 33 8.23 -8.93 10.34
C GLU A 33 6.87 -9.01 11.05
N GLY A 34 6.91 -8.96 12.37
CA GLY A 34 5.74 -8.87 13.20
C GLY A 34 5.86 -7.74 14.21
N ASP A 35 4.84 -6.87 14.23
CA ASP A 35 4.77 -5.78 15.17
C ASP A 35 3.76 -6.04 16.27
N LEU A 36 4.13 -5.62 17.47
CA LEU A 36 3.24 -5.56 18.62
C LEU A 36 2.50 -4.23 18.57
N ILE A 37 1.17 -4.27 18.41
CA ILE A 37 0.35 -3.08 18.15
C ILE A 37 -0.72 -2.92 19.23
N CYS A 38 -0.99 -1.68 19.68
CA CYS A 38 -2.14 -1.31 20.52
C CYS A 38 -2.68 0.07 20.14
N ALA A 39 -3.90 0.39 20.61
CA ALA A 39 -4.49 1.71 20.44
C ALA A 39 -3.78 2.75 21.30
N ALA A 40 -3.43 3.91 20.73
CA ALA A 40 -2.72 4.98 21.45
C ALA A 40 -3.53 5.52 22.65
N GLU A 41 -4.86 5.62 22.54
CA GLU A 41 -5.71 6.09 23.64
C GLU A 41 -5.76 5.12 24.85
N LYS A 42 -5.43 3.84 24.64
CA LYS A 42 -5.45 2.79 25.67
C LYS A 42 -4.08 2.50 26.28
N ILE A 43 -3.00 3.04 25.72
CA ILE A 43 -1.63 2.70 26.14
C ILE A 43 -1.35 3.16 27.57
N THR A 44 -0.70 2.32 28.36
CA THR A 44 -0.27 2.60 29.74
C THR A 44 1.24 2.56 29.86
N PRO A 45 1.84 3.12 30.96
CA PRO A 45 3.27 2.99 31.21
C PRO A 45 3.75 1.53 31.27
N GLU A 46 2.94 0.63 31.83
CA GLU A 46 3.24 -0.80 31.92
C GLU A 46 3.29 -1.43 30.52
N MET A 47 2.39 -1.02 29.62
CA MET A 47 2.37 -1.47 28.23
C MET A 47 3.61 -0.97 27.48
N VAL A 48 4.00 0.28 27.63
CA VAL A 48 5.25 0.81 27.05
C VAL A 48 6.46 0.04 27.57
N ASN A 49 6.53 -0.20 28.88
CA ASN A 49 7.61 -0.99 29.47
C ASN A 49 7.64 -2.43 28.95
N PHE A 50 6.46 -3.04 28.75
CA PHE A 50 6.35 -4.36 28.14
C PHE A 50 6.88 -4.37 26.71
N MET A 51 6.48 -3.40 25.86
CA MET A 51 6.95 -3.25 24.49
C MET A 51 8.48 -3.15 24.43
N LEU A 52 9.06 -2.24 25.21
CA LEU A 52 10.52 -2.02 25.23
C LEU A 52 11.28 -3.23 25.74
N LYS A 53 10.77 -3.94 26.75
CA LYS A 53 11.44 -5.07 27.35
C LYS A 53 11.37 -6.33 26.48
N ASN A 54 10.23 -6.58 25.86
CA ASN A 54 9.94 -7.85 25.20
C ASN A 54 10.02 -7.80 23.68
N ALA A 55 9.56 -6.70 23.04
CA ALA A 55 9.62 -6.54 21.59
C ALA A 55 10.95 -5.96 21.11
N ARG A 56 11.49 -4.90 21.76
CA ARG A 56 12.85 -4.34 21.58
C ARG A 56 13.11 -3.55 20.29
N GLY A 57 12.16 -3.44 19.39
CA GLY A 57 12.25 -2.64 18.17
C GLY A 57 12.18 -1.12 18.43
N VAL A 58 11.79 -0.36 17.44
CA VAL A 58 11.62 1.09 17.52
C VAL A 58 10.18 1.43 17.89
N LEU A 59 9.96 2.02 19.07
CA LEU A 59 8.62 2.44 19.51
C LEU A 59 8.13 3.61 18.66
N CYS A 60 7.13 3.36 17.82
CA CYS A 60 6.52 4.32 16.91
C CYS A 60 5.05 4.56 17.25
N ALA A 61 4.54 5.72 16.82
CA ALA A 61 3.16 6.13 17.03
C ALA A 61 2.47 6.50 15.69
N PRO A 62 1.85 5.54 14.99
CA PRO A 62 1.04 5.83 13.81
C PRO A 62 -0.09 6.81 14.10
N VAL A 63 -0.24 7.81 13.23
CA VAL A 63 -1.33 8.80 13.23
C VAL A 63 -1.84 9.00 11.79
N THR A 64 -3.07 9.49 11.65
CA THR A 64 -3.58 9.88 10.32
C THR A 64 -2.85 11.11 9.79
N ILE A 65 -2.86 11.29 8.46
CA ILE A 65 -2.29 12.48 7.81
C ILE A 65 -2.96 13.76 8.36
N SER A 66 -4.29 13.76 8.51
CA SER A 66 -5.03 14.89 9.08
C SER A 66 -4.58 15.22 10.51
N ARG A 67 -4.40 14.19 11.36
CA ARG A 67 -3.95 14.41 12.73
C ARG A 67 -2.53 14.93 12.79
N ALA A 68 -1.64 14.43 11.95
CA ALA A 68 -0.28 14.92 11.89
C ALA A 68 -0.22 16.38 11.42
N GLN A 69 -1.09 16.79 10.48
CA GLN A 69 -1.23 18.19 10.06
C GLN A 69 -1.75 19.09 11.16
N GLU A 70 -2.81 18.67 11.90
CA GLU A 70 -3.34 19.39 13.07
C GLU A 70 -2.27 19.62 14.13
N LEU A 71 -1.41 18.64 14.35
CA LEU A 71 -0.34 18.69 15.35
C LEU A 71 0.97 19.31 14.78
N GLU A 72 0.97 19.79 13.54
CA GLU A 72 2.15 20.38 12.89
C GLU A 72 3.39 19.46 12.97
N LEU A 73 3.22 18.18 12.59
CA LEU A 73 4.27 17.18 12.57
C LEU A 73 4.82 17.04 11.15
N PRO A 74 5.82 17.80 10.71
CA PRO A 74 6.40 17.65 9.38
C PRO A 74 7.15 16.32 9.25
N HIS A 75 7.36 15.87 8.02
CA HIS A 75 8.26 14.75 7.75
C HIS A 75 9.65 15.00 8.34
N GLN A 76 10.27 13.95 8.83
CA GLN A 76 11.62 14.03 9.43
C GLN A 76 12.67 14.49 8.42
N VAL A 77 12.50 14.16 7.15
CA VAL A 77 13.36 14.57 6.04
C VAL A 77 12.49 15.03 4.87
N GLN A 78 13.00 15.97 4.07
CA GLN A 78 12.33 16.40 2.85
C GLN A 78 12.42 15.35 1.75
N ASP A 79 13.56 14.68 1.65
CA ASP A 79 13.84 13.63 0.69
C ASP A 79 14.01 12.29 1.42
N ASN A 80 13.00 11.43 1.30
CA ASN A 80 12.98 10.13 1.97
C ASN A 80 13.63 9.07 1.07
N THR A 81 14.86 8.70 1.38
CA THR A 81 15.66 7.70 0.68
C THR A 81 15.63 6.31 1.32
N SER A 82 14.75 6.08 2.33
CA SER A 82 14.62 4.76 2.96
C SER A 82 14.04 3.73 2.00
N LEU A 83 14.49 2.48 2.12
CA LEU A 83 14.17 1.37 1.22
C LEU A 83 12.64 1.22 1.00
N LEU A 84 11.84 1.31 2.07
CA LEU A 84 10.39 1.14 2.04
C LEU A 84 9.63 2.47 2.17
N GLY A 85 10.36 3.60 2.17
CA GLY A 85 9.77 4.93 2.25
C GLY A 85 8.98 5.16 3.53
N THR A 86 9.42 4.58 4.67
CA THR A 86 8.75 4.71 5.97
C THR A 86 8.56 6.18 6.35
N PRO A 87 7.32 6.64 6.54
CA PRO A 87 6.99 8.06 6.62
C PRO A 87 7.15 8.63 8.03
N PHE A 88 8.38 8.62 8.55
CA PHE A 88 8.70 9.23 9.84
C PHE A 88 8.44 10.73 9.83
N THR A 89 7.88 11.23 10.93
CA THR A 89 7.82 12.66 11.23
C THR A 89 8.96 13.06 12.17
N VAL A 90 9.07 14.35 12.46
CA VAL A 90 9.91 14.80 13.58
C VAL A 90 9.45 14.09 14.86
N THR A 91 10.41 13.70 15.71
CA THR A 91 10.13 13.08 17.00
C THR A 91 9.55 14.09 17.98
N VAL A 92 8.71 13.63 18.89
CA VAL A 92 8.01 14.51 19.85
C VAL A 92 8.01 13.95 21.26
N ASP A 93 7.83 14.84 22.24
CA ASP A 93 7.48 14.53 23.63
C ASP A 93 6.36 15.46 24.08
N LYS A 94 5.41 14.95 24.87
CA LYS A 94 4.42 15.78 25.55
C LYS A 94 5.14 16.68 26.57
N ILE A 95 4.79 17.97 26.59
CA ILE A 95 5.43 18.94 27.49
C ILE A 95 4.82 18.84 28.88
N GLU A 96 3.49 19.00 28.99
CA GLU A 96 2.82 19.05 30.27
C GLU A 96 2.73 17.66 30.91
N GLY A 97 3.15 17.55 32.17
CA GLY A 97 3.06 16.32 32.98
C GLY A 97 4.12 15.28 32.63
N CYS A 98 5.12 15.62 31.82
CA CYS A 98 6.29 14.78 31.52
C CYS A 98 7.57 15.36 32.12
N THR A 99 8.60 14.51 32.24
CA THR A 99 9.93 14.91 32.73
C THR A 99 10.91 15.07 31.54
N THR A 100 11.75 14.06 31.31
CA THR A 100 12.73 14.08 30.20
C THR A 100 12.23 13.42 28.90
N GLY A 101 11.00 12.88 28.88
CA GLY A 101 10.42 12.22 27.73
C GLY A 101 10.78 10.73 27.58
N VAL A 102 11.81 10.23 28.26
CA VAL A 102 12.37 8.87 28.02
C VAL A 102 11.66 7.78 28.80
N SER A 103 11.13 8.11 30.01
CA SER A 103 10.50 7.10 30.86
C SER A 103 9.28 6.44 30.19
N ALA A 104 8.94 5.21 30.59
CA ALA A 104 7.73 4.54 30.12
C ALA A 104 6.47 5.37 30.39
N HIS A 105 6.46 6.12 31.50
CA HIS A 105 5.40 7.04 31.87
C HIS A 105 5.28 8.19 30.84
N ASP A 106 6.40 8.88 30.56
CA ASP A 106 6.41 10.03 29.64
C ASP A 106 6.09 9.62 28.22
N ARG A 107 6.63 8.47 27.76
CA ARG A 107 6.32 7.92 26.43
C ARG A 107 4.84 7.54 26.30
N ALA A 108 4.26 6.88 27.30
CA ALA A 108 2.83 6.58 27.32
C ALA A 108 1.97 7.84 27.31
N ALA A 109 2.37 8.87 28.07
CA ALA A 109 1.69 10.16 28.09
C ALA A 109 1.77 10.86 26.73
N THR A 110 2.92 10.81 26.06
CA THR A 110 3.11 11.38 24.71
C THR A 110 2.26 10.65 23.67
N ILE A 111 2.26 9.31 23.68
CA ILE A 111 1.47 8.51 22.73
C ILE A 111 -0.03 8.76 22.94
N ARG A 112 -0.53 8.79 24.19
CA ARG A 112 -1.93 9.15 24.47
C ARG A 112 -2.28 10.55 23.98
N ALA A 113 -1.38 11.53 24.17
CA ALA A 113 -1.62 12.90 23.72
C ALA A 113 -1.75 13.01 22.19
N LEU A 114 -1.08 12.15 21.41
CA LEU A 114 -1.27 12.09 19.97
C LEU A 114 -2.70 11.65 19.58
N ALA A 115 -3.34 10.81 20.40
CA ALA A 115 -4.71 10.36 20.24
C ALA A 115 -5.76 11.26 20.92
N ASP A 116 -5.34 12.25 21.70
CA ASP A 116 -6.26 13.16 22.40
C ASP A 116 -6.66 14.32 21.49
N PRO A 117 -7.94 14.43 21.09
CA PRO A 117 -8.41 15.50 20.20
C PRO A 117 -8.24 16.91 20.79
N THR A 118 -8.05 17.03 22.10
CA THR A 118 -7.80 18.33 22.77
C THR A 118 -6.34 18.78 22.69
N SER A 119 -5.41 17.88 22.39
CA SER A 119 -4.00 18.21 22.18
C SER A 119 -3.78 19.01 20.91
N THR A 120 -2.94 20.03 21.00
CA THR A 120 -2.56 20.92 19.90
C THR A 120 -1.07 20.79 19.60
N ALA A 121 -0.59 21.45 18.54
CA ALA A 121 0.83 21.50 18.20
C ALA A 121 1.71 21.95 19.39
N GLN A 122 1.21 22.89 20.21
CA GLN A 122 1.90 23.44 21.37
C GLN A 122 1.98 22.46 22.56
N SER A 123 1.20 21.37 22.53
CA SER A 123 1.26 20.33 23.56
C SER A 123 2.56 19.50 23.48
N PHE A 124 3.33 19.63 22.38
CA PHE A 124 4.49 18.79 22.10
C PHE A 124 5.77 19.59 21.91
N GLY A 125 6.83 19.16 22.62
CA GLY A 125 8.23 19.54 22.35
C GLY A 125 8.76 18.77 21.15
N ARG A 126 9.66 19.39 20.38
CA ARG A 126 10.33 18.85 19.19
C ARG A 126 11.80 19.24 19.22
N PRO A 127 12.76 18.31 19.04
CA PRO A 127 12.57 16.85 18.93
C PRO A 127 12.20 16.23 20.29
N GLY A 128 11.77 14.95 20.26
CA GLY A 128 11.45 14.15 21.42
C GLY A 128 11.87 12.68 21.27
N HIS A 129 11.20 11.78 22.03
CA HIS A 129 11.57 10.36 22.10
C HIS A 129 10.50 9.42 21.54
N ILE A 130 9.36 9.93 21.07
CA ILE A 130 8.37 9.17 20.31
C ILE A 130 8.46 9.57 18.85
N SER A 131 8.42 8.56 17.96
CA SER A 131 8.47 8.70 16.51
C SER A 131 7.09 8.54 15.89
N PRO A 132 6.34 9.64 15.61
CA PRO A 132 5.08 9.51 14.90
C PRO A 132 5.31 9.10 13.44
N LEU A 133 4.34 8.35 12.88
CA LEU A 133 4.34 7.89 11.49
C LEU A 133 3.06 8.33 10.79
N TYR A 134 3.16 8.80 9.55
CA TYR A 134 1.98 9.06 8.71
C TYR A 134 1.40 7.75 8.19
N ALA A 135 0.18 7.43 8.57
CA ALA A 135 -0.58 6.36 7.93
C ALA A 135 -1.25 6.89 6.66
N GLN A 136 -1.16 6.12 5.58
CA GLN A 136 -1.84 6.45 4.33
C GLN A 136 -3.37 6.40 4.49
N ASP A 137 -4.07 7.33 3.83
CA ASP A 137 -5.53 7.26 3.72
C ASP A 137 -5.94 5.94 3.07
N ASN A 138 -7.10 5.39 3.48
CA ASN A 138 -7.55 4.03 3.18
C ASN A 138 -6.77 2.89 3.86
N GLY A 139 -5.78 3.18 4.70
CA GLY A 139 -5.10 2.20 5.54
C GLY A 139 -4.46 1.07 4.75
N VAL A 140 -4.61 -0.19 5.23
CA VAL A 140 -4.01 -1.38 4.58
C VAL A 140 -4.52 -1.61 3.15
N LEU A 141 -5.66 -1.04 2.77
CA LEU A 141 -6.16 -1.08 1.38
C LEU A 141 -5.38 -0.15 0.43
N ARG A 142 -4.59 0.78 0.96
CA ARG A 142 -3.70 1.66 0.20
C ARG A 142 -2.24 1.22 0.27
N ARG A 143 -1.76 0.90 1.47
CA ARG A 143 -0.40 0.43 1.74
C ARG A 143 -0.44 -0.71 2.77
N SER A 144 0.02 -1.89 2.38
CA SER A 144 0.00 -3.10 3.21
C SER A 144 1.12 -3.10 4.27
N GLY A 145 1.17 -2.07 5.13
CA GLY A 145 2.17 -1.88 6.17
C GLY A 145 1.59 -1.86 7.58
N HIS A 146 2.45 -2.09 8.59
CA HIS A 146 2.07 -2.10 10.01
C HIS A 146 1.53 -0.75 10.48
N THR A 147 2.05 0.37 9.95
CA THR A 147 1.55 1.74 10.20
C THR A 147 0.07 1.86 9.87
N GLU A 148 -0.33 1.41 8.68
CA GLU A 148 -1.71 1.41 8.21
C GLU A 148 -2.56 0.42 8.99
N ALA A 149 -2.02 -0.76 9.31
CA ALA A 149 -2.72 -1.78 10.11
C ALA A 149 -3.09 -1.25 11.51
N ALA A 150 -2.20 -0.49 12.17
CA ALA A 150 -2.48 0.11 13.46
C ALA A 150 -3.67 1.08 13.42
N ILE A 151 -3.74 1.93 12.40
CA ILE A 151 -4.86 2.88 12.22
C ILE A 151 -6.16 2.14 11.88
N ASP A 152 -6.09 1.10 11.06
CA ASP A 152 -7.26 0.32 10.69
C ASP A 152 -7.84 -0.46 11.87
N LEU A 153 -7.00 -1.05 12.71
CA LEU A 153 -7.44 -1.70 13.95
C LEU A 153 -8.18 -0.70 14.86
N CYS A 154 -7.65 0.52 15.04
CA CYS A 154 -8.32 1.56 15.77
C CYS A 154 -9.71 1.89 15.19
N LYS A 155 -9.77 2.15 13.87
CA LYS A 155 -11.03 2.47 13.17
C LYS A 155 -12.07 1.35 13.26
N LEU A 156 -11.65 0.09 13.05
CA LEU A 156 -12.51 -1.09 13.12
C LEU A 156 -13.06 -1.33 14.54
N CYS A 157 -12.33 -0.86 15.55
CA CYS A 157 -12.76 -0.92 16.96
C CYS A 157 -13.57 0.31 17.42
N GLY A 158 -13.72 1.35 16.57
CA GLY A 158 -14.37 2.61 16.95
C GLY A 158 -13.54 3.46 17.93
N LEU A 159 -12.21 3.26 17.94
CA LEU A 159 -11.25 4.01 18.75
C LEU A 159 -10.66 5.17 17.94
N TYR A 160 -10.02 6.13 18.63
CA TYR A 160 -9.34 7.23 17.95
C TYR A 160 -8.26 6.68 17.01
N PRO A 161 -8.17 7.15 15.75
CA PRO A 161 -7.28 6.57 14.75
C PRO A 161 -5.81 6.99 14.96
N ALA A 162 -5.25 6.55 16.08
CA ALA A 162 -3.85 6.64 16.44
C ALA A 162 -3.45 5.37 17.21
N GLY A 163 -2.28 4.83 16.90
CA GLY A 163 -1.77 3.60 17.49
C GLY A 163 -0.39 3.75 18.10
N ALA A 164 0.07 2.70 18.77
CA ALA A 164 1.48 2.47 19.08
C ALA A 164 1.89 1.13 18.49
N LEU A 165 3.06 1.06 17.93
CA LEU A 165 3.65 -0.17 17.39
C LEU A 165 5.14 -0.27 17.71
N ILE A 166 5.64 -1.49 17.74
CA ILE A 166 7.05 -1.80 17.90
C ILE A 166 7.34 -3.17 17.27
N GLU A 167 8.40 -3.27 16.51
CA GLU A 167 8.83 -4.52 15.87
C GLU A 167 9.32 -5.51 16.93
N ILE A 168 9.06 -6.82 16.70
CA ILE A 168 9.48 -7.89 17.62
C ILE A 168 10.80 -8.48 17.16
N MET A 169 11.80 -8.39 18.02
CA MET A 169 13.13 -8.94 17.83
C MET A 169 13.38 -10.15 18.72
N ASN A 170 14.21 -11.07 18.26
CA ASN A 170 14.74 -12.18 19.03
C ASN A 170 15.75 -11.71 20.09
N ASP A 171 16.10 -12.57 21.03
CA ASP A 171 17.07 -12.27 22.10
C ASP A 171 18.48 -11.99 21.56
N ASP A 172 18.81 -12.53 20.40
CA ASP A 172 20.09 -12.30 19.71
C ASP A 172 20.14 -11.02 18.86
N GLY A 173 19.03 -10.25 18.84
CA GLY A 173 18.92 -9.00 18.09
C GLY A 173 18.49 -9.18 16.63
N THR A 174 18.25 -10.38 16.15
CA THR A 174 17.66 -10.62 14.83
C THR A 174 16.15 -10.38 14.84
N MET A 175 15.53 -10.10 13.68
CA MET A 175 14.09 -9.93 13.60
C MET A 175 13.37 -11.25 13.79
N ALA A 176 12.32 -11.27 14.63
CA ALA A 176 11.49 -12.45 14.81
C ALA A 176 10.67 -12.72 13.53
N ARG A 177 10.60 -13.98 13.12
CA ARG A 177 9.81 -14.45 11.98
C ARG A 177 8.63 -15.29 12.47
N MET A 178 7.75 -15.71 11.58
CA MET A 178 6.51 -16.42 11.95
C MET A 178 6.66 -17.49 13.05
N PRO A 179 7.66 -18.39 13.03
CA PRO A 179 7.80 -19.40 14.09
C PRO A 179 8.06 -18.78 15.48
N GLN A 180 8.92 -17.75 15.56
CA GLN A 180 9.23 -17.04 16.81
C GLN A 180 8.06 -16.15 17.25
N LEU A 181 7.38 -15.48 16.30
CA LEU A 181 6.20 -14.67 16.58
C LEU A 181 5.05 -15.48 17.18
N VAL A 182 4.82 -16.68 16.70
CA VAL A 182 3.83 -17.62 17.27
C VAL A 182 4.22 -18.07 18.67
N ALA A 183 5.50 -18.37 18.89
CA ALA A 183 5.99 -18.71 20.23
C ALA A 183 5.83 -17.51 21.20
N PHE A 184 6.14 -16.30 20.76
CA PHE A 184 5.94 -15.07 21.51
C PHE A 184 4.46 -14.83 21.83
N ALA A 185 3.57 -14.94 20.83
CA ALA A 185 2.13 -14.81 21.00
C ALA A 185 1.59 -15.78 22.07
N LYS A 186 2.02 -17.03 21.99
CA LYS A 186 1.62 -18.07 22.97
C LYS A 186 2.15 -17.79 24.36
N ALA A 187 3.42 -17.37 24.50
CA ALA A 187 4.05 -17.07 25.78
C ALA A 187 3.37 -15.91 26.51
N HIS A 188 2.84 -14.94 25.77
CA HIS A 188 2.21 -13.73 26.31
C HIS A 188 0.68 -13.72 26.18
N ASN A 189 0.07 -14.82 25.71
CA ASN A 189 -1.39 -14.92 25.47
C ASN A 189 -1.92 -13.79 24.58
N LEU A 190 -1.24 -13.54 23.46
CA LEU A 190 -1.58 -12.50 22.48
C LEU A 190 -2.19 -13.11 21.22
N LYS A 191 -3.07 -12.36 20.58
CA LYS A 191 -3.58 -12.70 19.25
C LYS A 191 -2.55 -12.33 18.19
N ILE A 192 -2.48 -13.17 17.14
CA ILE A 192 -1.62 -12.95 15.98
C ILE A 192 -2.44 -13.04 14.68
N ILE A 193 -2.36 -12.01 13.87
CA ILE A 193 -3.07 -11.88 12.59
C ILE A 193 -2.11 -11.42 11.50
N THR A 194 -2.53 -11.50 10.22
CA THR A 194 -1.75 -10.98 9.09
C THR A 194 -2.39 -9.74 8.47
N ILE A 195 -1.59 -8.88 7.87
CA ILE A 195 -2.09 -7.75 7.05
C ILE A 195 -2.92 -8.28 5.89
N LYS A 196 -2.55 -9.42 5.31
CA LYS A 196 -3.31 -10.08 4.24
C LYS A 196 -4.74 -10.42 4.68
N ASP A 197 -4.91 -10.96 5.89
CA ASP A 197 -6.25 -11.27 6.42
C ASP A 197 -7.03 -10.00 6.76
N MET A 198 -6.36 -8.93 7.25
CA MET A 198 -6.98 -7.62 7.46
C MET A 198 -7.50 -7.02 6.14
N ILE A 199 -6.71 -7.08 5.08
CA ILE A 199 -7.11 -6.64 3.74
C ILE A 199 -8.34 -7.42 3.29
N ALA A 200 -8.30 -8.76 3.38
CA ALA A 200 -9.43 -9.62 2.99
C ALA A 200 -10.71 -9.30 3.79
N TYR A 201 -10.57 -9.06 5.10
CA TYR A 201 -11.65 -8.68 5.99
C TYR A 201 -12.26 -7.32 5.61
N ARG A 202 -11.42 -6.30 5.38
CA ARG A 202 -11.89 -4.97 4.97
C ARG A 202 -12.54 -4.99 3.59
N LEU A 203 -11.93 -5.67 2.61
CA LEU A 203 -12.51 -5.82 1.26
C LEU A 203 -13.86 -6.56 1.25
N LYS A 204 -14.13 -7.40 2.25
CA LYS A 204 -15.43 -8.05 2.41
C LYS A 204 -16.48 -7.12 3.02
N LYS A 205 -16.09 -6.23 3.94
CA LYS A 205 -16.99 -5.32 4.65
C LYS A 205 -17.12 -3.93 4.03
N GLU A 206 -16.10 -3.50 3.29
CA GLU A 206 -15.98 -2.14 2.76
C GLU A 206 -15.81 -2.16 1.25
N SER A 207 -16.47 -1.24 0.56
CA SER A 207 -16.19 -0.95 -0.84
C SER A 207 -15.56 0.43 -0.96
N ILE A 208 -14.30 0.48 -1.42
CA ILE A 208 -13.57 1.74 -1.70
C ILE A 208 -13.92 2.31 -3.07
N VAL A 209 -14.66 1.56 -3.89
CA VAL A 209 -15.15 2.00 -5.19
C VAL A 209 -16.67 1.88 -5.28
N GLU A 210 -17.27 2.72 -6.09
CA GLU A 210 -18.65 2.68 -6.51
C GLU A 210 -18.70 2.20 -7.95
N GLN A 211 -19.46 1.13 -8.23
CA GLN A 211 -19.62 0.60 -9.57
C GLN A 211 -20.75 1.34 -10.29
N GLY A 212 -20.50 1.76 -11.53
CA GLY A 212 -21.48 2.34 -12.41
C GLY A 212 -22.20 1.31 -13.30
N VAL A 213 -22.86 1.80 -14.34
CA VAL A 213 -23.61 0.98 -15.28
C VAL A 213 -22.71 0.24 -16.26
N GLU A 214 -23.10 -0.98 -16.64
CA GLU A 214 -22.44 -1.74 -17.70
C GLU A 214 -22.98 -1.30 -19.06
N VAL A 215 -22.10 -1.10 -20.04
CA VAL A 215 -22.43 -0.69 -21.41
C VAL A 215 -21.67 -1.55 -22.41
N ASP A 216 -22.32 -1.86 -23.52
CA ASP A 216 -21.69 -2.52 -24.67
C ASP A 216 -20.69 -1.57 -25.36
N MET A 217 -19.49 -2.06 -25.67
CA MET A 217 -18.38 -1.25 -26.17
C MET A 217 -17.68 -1.93 -27.34
N PRO A 218 -18.20 -1.76 -28.57
CA PRO A 218 -17.45 -2.17 -29.76
C PRO A 218 -16.27 -1.23 -29.99
N THR A 219 -15.09 -1.80 -30.22
CA THR A 219 -13.86 -1.07 -30.49
C THR A 219 -13.13 -1.62 -31.69
N GLU A 220 -12.14 -0.88 -32.21
CA GLU A 220 -11.25 -1.34 -33.28
C GLU A 220 -10.47 -2.61 -32.89
N TYR A 221 -10.23 -2.84 -31.57
CA TYR A 221 -9.40 -3.93 -31.05
C TYR A 221 -10.20 -5.12 -30.50
N GLY A 222 -11.52 -5.06 -30.58
CA GLY A 222 -12.43 -6.10 -30.12
C GLY A 222 -13.73 -5.55 -29.57
N HIS A 223 -14.64 -6.47 -29.23
CA HIS A 223 -15.95 -6.15 -28.68
C HIS A 223 -15.98 -6.50 -27.20
N PHE A 224 -16.16 -5.49 -26.35
CA PHE A 224 -16.11 -5.57 -24.89
C PHE A 224 -17.39 -5.05 -24.26
N ARG A 225 -17.56 -5.31 -22.99
CA ARG A 225 -18.46 -4.57 -22.09
C ARG A 225 -17.59 -3.63 -21.26
N ILE A 226 -18.05 -2.42 -20.99
CA ILE A 226 -17.35 -1.44 -20.15
C ILE A 226 -18.16 -1.17 -18.90
N ILE A 227 -17.50 -1.16 -17.75
CA ILE A 227 -18.05 -0.76 -16.45
C ILE A 227 -17.17 0.32 -15.84
N PRO A 228 -17.68 1.52 -15.55
CA PRO A 228 -16.96 2.54 -14.82
C PRO A 228 -17.00 2.27 -13.30
N PHE A 229 -15.96 2.71 -12.60
CA PHE A 229 -15.81 2.63 -11.16
C PHE A 229 -15.30 3.96 -10.63
N ARG A 230 -15.99 4.55 -9.63
CA ARG A 230 -15.54 5.77 -8.96
C ARG A 230 -14.85 5.41 -7.64
N GLN A 231 -13.61 5.85 -7.47
CA GLN A 231 -12.90 5.71 -6.20
C GLN A 231 -13.45 6.71 -5.18
N LYS A 232 -13.97 6.21 -4.04
CA LYS A 232 -14.67 7.04 -3.04
C LYS A 232 -13.80 8.07 -2.34
N SER A 233 -12.49 7.80 -2.22
CA SER A 233 -11.56 8.65 -1.47
C SER A 233 -11.15 9.94 -2.21
N ASN A 234 -11.10 9.91 -3.55
CA ASN A 234 -10.58 11.02 -4.36
C ASN A 234 -11.44 11.35 -5.58
N GLY A 235 -12.55 10.60 -5.80
CA GLY A 235 -13.47 10.81 -6.91
C GLY A 235 -12.94 10.40 -8.29
N LEU A 236 -11.75 9.78 -8.38
CA LEU A 236 -11.20 9.34 -9.66
C LEU A 236 -12.07 8.25 -10.27
N GLU A 237 -12.29 8.33 -11.58
CA GLU A 237 -13.09 7.40 -12.34
C GLU A 237 -12.18 6.46 -13.14
N HIS A 238 -12.25 5.19 -12.78
CA HIS A 238 -11.59 4.06 -13.46
C HIS A 238 -12.61 3.33 -14.31
N PHE A 239 -12.17 2.40 -15.17
CA PHE A 239 -13.10 1.51 -15.83
C PHE A 239 -12.49 0.13 -16.08
N ALA A 240 -13.36 -0.85 -16.25
CA ALA A 240 -12.98 -2.17 -16.71
C ALA A 240 -13.56 -2.45 -18.09
N LEU A 241 -12.75 -2.98 -19.02
CA LEU A 241 -13.19 -3.60 -20.26
C LEU A 241 -13.23 -5.11 -20.02
N ILE A 242 -14.38 -5.71 -20.29
CA ILE A 242 -14.69 -7.11 -19.96
C ILE A 242 -15.04 -7.86 -21.23
N LYS A 243 -14.43 -9.03 -21.42
CA LYS A 243 -14.76 -9.97 -22.50
C LYS A 243 -15.17 -11.32 -21.93
N GLY A 244 -16.27 -11.86 -22.43
CA GLY A 244 -16.75 -13.19 -22.04
C GLY A 244 -17.22 -13.28 -20.58
N GLU A 245 -17.35 -14.52 -20.11
CA GLU A 245 -17.75 -14.87 -18.73
C GLU A 245 -16.83 -15.95 -18.19
N TRP A 246 -16.70 -16.03 -16.87
CA TRP A 246 -15.85 -17.01 -16.19
C TRP A 246 -16.53 -17.54 -14.93
N LYS A 247 -16.12 -18.73 -14.50
CA LYS A 247 -16.55 -19.34 -13.26
C LYS A 247 -15.67 -18.88 -12.10
N GLU A 248 -16.20 -18.99 -10.89
CA GLU A 248 -15.43 -18.73 -9.67
C GLU A 248 -14.15 -19.59 -9.63
N GLY A 249 -13.02 -18.96 -9.35
CA GLY A 249 -11.71 -19.62 -9.31
C GLY A 249 -11.10 -19.99 -10.68
N GLU A 250 -11.77 -19.65 -11.79
CA GLU A 250 -11.21 -19.85 -13.12
C GLU A 250 -10.14 -18.79 -13.43
N PRO A 251 -8.93 -19.19 -13.88
CA PRO A 251 -7.89 -18.24 -14.27
C PRO A 251 -8.25 -17.56 -15.59
N ILE A 252 -8.27 -16.23 -15.62
CA ILE A 252 -8.52 -15.43 -16.82
C ILE A 252 -7.37 -14.50 -17.16
N LEU A 253 -7.30 -14.00 -18.37
CA LEU A 253 -6.36 -12.95 -18.74
C LEU A 253 -6.76 -11.62 -18.11
N VAL A 254 -5.81 -10.98 -17.43
CA VAL A 254 -6.02 -9.68 -16.78
C VAL A 254 -4.90 -8.71 -17.14
N ARG A 255 -5.26 -7.49 -17.48
CA ARG A 255 -4.35 -6.35 -17.59
C ARG A 255 -4.79 -5.24 -16.64
N VAL A 256 -3.93 -4.82 -15.73
CA VAL A 256 -4.10 -3.55 -15.00
C VAL A 256 -3.27 -2.49 -15.72
N HIS A 257 -3.95 -1.59 -16.43
CA HIS A 257 -3.34 -0.53 -17.22
C HIS A 257 -3.48 0.82 -16.51
N SER A 258 -2.37 1.51 -16.25
CA SER A 258 -2.39 2.89 -15.73
C SER A 258 -2.45 3.86 -16.90
N SER A 259 -3.35 4.83 -16.82
CA SER A 259 -3.57 5.83 -17.88
C SER A 259 -2.28 6.52 -18.32
N CYS A 260 -2.21 6.81 -19.58
CA CYS A 260 -1.11 7.54 -20.21
C CYS A 260 -1.68 8.38 -21.36
N ALA A 261 -2.19 9.57 -21.05
CA ALA A 261 -2.85 10.43 -22.03
C ALA A 261 -2.00 10.66 -23.29
N THR A 262 -0.68 10.82 -23.13
CA THR A 262 0.22 11.00 -24.25
C THR A 262 0.35 9.73 -25.11
N GLY A 263 0.39 8.54 -24.52
CA GLY A 263 0.51 7.28 -25.26
C GLY A 263 -0.84 6.75 -25.74
N ASP A 264 -1.83 6.70 -24.84
CA ASP A 264 -3.13 6.04 -25.08
C ASP A 264 -4.03 6.87 -26.01
N ILE A 265 -3.99 8.22 -25.91
CA ILE A 265 -4.86 9.13 -26.68
C ILE A 265 -4.10 9.74 -27.85
N LEU A 266 -2.88 10.27 -27.61
CA LEU A 266 -2.14 11.03 -28.63
C LEU A 266 -1.19 10.16 -29.45
N GLY A 267 -1.05 8.86 -29.14
CA GLY A 267 -0.14 7.96 -29.86
C GLY A 267 1.34 8.36 -29.77
N SER A 268 1.76 8.97 -28.64
CA SER A 268 3.15 9.40 -28.43
C SER A 268 4.14 8.27 -28.59
N LYS A 269 5.19 8.48 -29.35
CA LYS A 269 6.29 7.54 -29.56
C LYS A 269 7.33 7.53 -28.42
N ARG A 270 7.20 8.42 -27.41
CA ARG A 270 8.10 8.48 -26.24
C ARG A 270 7.91 7.31 -25.26
N CYS A 271 6.80 6.59 -25.36
CA CYS A 271 6.49 5.42 -24.53
C CYS A 271 5.83 4.31 -25.36
N ASP A 272 5.58 3.18 -24.75
CA ASP A 272 4.94 2.01 -25.32
C ASP A 272 3.51 1.77 -24.79
N CYS A 273 2.92 2.75 -24.06
CA CYS A 273 1.68 2.56 -23.30
C CYS A 273 0.47 2.25 -24.20
N GLY A 274 0.20 3.10 -25.19
CA GLY A 274 -0.94 2.92 -26.10
C GLY A 274 -0.86 1.61 -26.87
N GLU A 275 0.34 1.28 -27.41
CA GLU A 275 0.56 0.01 -28.13
C GLU A 275 0.36 -1.19 -27.19
N GLN A 276 0.77 -1.11 -25.92
CA GLN A 276 0.50 -2.14 -24.92
C GLN A 276 -0.98 -2.28 -24.61
N LEU A 277 -1.74 -1.17 -24.50
CA LEU A 277 -3.17 -1.20 -24.28
C LEU A 277 -3.89 -1.93 -25.44
N HIS A 278 -3.63 -1.50 -26.66
CA HIS A 278 -4.23 -2.10 -27.87
C HIS A 278 -3.88 -3.58 -28.02
N LYS A 279 -2.61 -3.94 -27.77
CA LYS A 279 -2.18 -5.34 -27.80
C LYS A 279 -2.86 -6.19 -26.72
N ALA A 280 -3.03 -5.66 -25.52
CA ALA A 280 -3.74 -6.36 -24.45
C ALA A 280 -5.22 -6.57 -24.80
N MET A 281 -5.88 -5.58 -25.41
CA MET A 281 -7.25 -5.72 -25.91
C MET A 281 -7.34 -6.85 -26.95
N GLN A 282 -6.45 -6.86 -27.93
CA GLN A 282 -6.39 -7.92 -28.97
C GLN A 282 -6.11 -9.31 -28.38
N MET A 283 -5.24 -9.41 -27.37
CA MET A 283 -4.95 -10.68 -26.68
C MET A 283 -6.20 -11.21 -25.98
N ILE A 284 -6.94 -10.36 -25.26
CA ILE A 284 -8.17 -10.75 -24.55
C ILE A 284 -9.29 -11.05 -25.54
N GLU A 285 -9.43 -10.29 -26.63
CA GLU A 285 -10.38 -10.58 -27.71
C GLU A 285 -10.13 -11.97 -28.31
N LYS A 286 -8.87 -12.29 -28.60
CA LYS A 286 -8.48 -13.61 -29.15
C LYS A 286 -8.71 -14.76 -28.14
N GLU A 287 -8.45 -14.53 -26.87
CA GLU A 287 -8.70 -15.51 -25.79
C GLU A 287 -10.22 -15.75 -25.60
N GLY A 288 -11.06 -14.77 -25.92
CA GLY A 288 -12.51 -14.80 -25.76
C GLY A 288 -12.98 -14.51 -24.35
N LYS A 289 -12.08 -14.37 -23.37
CA LYS A 289 -12.40 -13.98 -21.98
C LYS A 289 -11.22 -13.27 -21.29
N GLY A 290 -11.57 -12.27 -20.48
CA GLY A 290 -10.60 -11.54 -19.69
C GLY A 290 -11.04 -10.11 -19.34
N VAL A 291 -10.17 -9.40 -18.64
CA VAL A 291 -10.45 -8.06 -18.12
C VAL A 291 -9.26 -7.14 -18.32
N ILE A 292 -9.51 -5.91 -18.77
CA ILE A 292 -8.58 -4.79 -18.66
C ILE A 292 -9.14 -3.82 -17.62
N VAL A 293 -8.44 -3.61 -16.52
CA VAL A 293 -8.75 -2.52 -15.59
C VAL A 293 -7.90 -1.32 -15.97
N TYR A 294 -8.56 -0.26 -16.43
CA TYR A 294 -7.92 1.01 -16.79
C TYR A 294 -7.98 1.97 -15.61
N MET A 295 -6.80 2.24 -15.04
CA MET A 295 -6.66 3.04 -13.83
C MET A 295 -6.28 4.48 -14.18
N GLN A 296 -7.05 5.46 -13.73
CA GLN A 296 -6.74 6.89 -13.87
C GLN A 296 -5.59 7.28 -12.93
N GLN A 297 -4.37 6.85 -13.27
CA GLN A 297 -3.14 7.06 -12.49
C GLN A 297 -2.01 7.53 -13.42
N GLU A 298 -2.25 8.67 -14.09
CA GLU A 298 -1.35 9.27 -15.05
C GLU A 298 0.05 9.49 -14.46
N GLY A 299 1.08 9.23 -15.29
CA GLY A 299 2.47 9.43 -14.88
C GLY A 299 2.90 8.58 -13.67
N ARG A 300 2.30 7.39 -13.46
CA ARG A 300 2.49 6.55 -12.26
C ARG A 300 1.97 7.20 -10.97
N GLY A 301 0.89 7.96 -11.06
CA GLY A 301 0.23 8.63 -9.93
C GLY A 301 0.60 10.10 -9.75
N ILE A 302 1.61 10.62 -10.46
CA ILE A 302 2.05 12.04 -10.32
C ILE A 302 1.21 13.03 -11.14
N GLY A 303 0.34 12.55 -12.01
CA GLY A 303 -0.51 13.37 -12.87
C GLY A 303 0.17 13.86 -14.14
N LEU A 304 -0.64 14.39 -15.08
CA LEU A 304 -0.18 14.82 -16.40
C LEU A 304 0.81 16.00 -16.33
N MET A 305 0.53 17.00 -15.50
CA MET A 305 1.39 18.18 -15.37
C MET A 305 2.82 17.80 -14.96
N ASN A 306 2.96 17.01 -13.91
CA ASN A 306 4.28 16.60 -13.41
C ASN A 306 4.96 15.62 -14.36
N LYS A 307 4.19 14.77 -15.05
CA LYS A 307 4.74 13.90 -16.11
C LYS A 307 5.36 14.73 -17.26
N LEU A 308 4.71 15.81 -17.68
CA LEU A 308 5.27 16.68 -18.72
C LEU A 308 6.50 17.46 -18.23
N ALA A 309 6.52 17.86 -16.95
CA ALA A 309 7.70 18.42 -16.31
C ALA A 309 8.85 17.39 -16.27
N ALA A 310 8.56 16.12 -15.94
CA ALA A 310 9.54 15.04 -16.02
C ALA A 310 10.06 14.81 -17.45
N TYR A 311 9.21 14.94 -18.48
CA TYR A 311 9.65 14.91 -19.87
C TYR A 311 10.65 16.02 -20.21
N LYS A 312 10.44 17.23 -19.65
CA LYS A 312 11.38 18.34 -19.83
C LYS A 312 12.74 18.04 -19.23
N LEU A 313 12.79 17.51 -18.00
CA LEU A 313 14.03 17.05 -17.36
C LEU A 313 14.72 15.92 -18.16
N GLN A 314 13.94 15.00 -18.74
CA GLN A 314 14.49 13.96 -19.63
C GLN A 314 15.14 14.52 -20.90
N GLU A 315 14.64 15.61 -21.45
CA GLU A 315 15.28 16.34 -22.56
C GLU A 315 16.62 16.97 -22.14
N GLU A 316 16.76 17.30 -20.84
CA GLU A 316 17.99 17.84 -20.24
C GLU A 316 18.98 16.73 -19.81
N GLY A 317 18.62 15.44 -20.02
CA GLY A 317 19.53 14.31 -19.80
C GLY A 317 19.20 13.40 -18.62
N TYR A 318 18.22 13.74 -17.77
CA TYR A 318 17.78 12.87 -16.67
C TYR A 318 17.14 11.60 -17.22
N ASP A 319 17.18 10.50 -16.45
CA ASP A 319 16.33 9.35 -16.75
C ASP A 319 14.93 9.50 -16.10
N THR A 320 14.04 8.53 -16.36
CA THR A 320 12.65 8.60 -15.87
C THR A 320 12.54 8.56 -14.34
N VAL A 321 13.44 7.85 -13.66
CA VAL A 321 13.45 7.74 -12.19
C VAL A 321 13.99 9.02 -11.59
N ASP A 322 15.15 9.47 -12.07
CA ASP A 322 15.80 10.69 -11.57
C ASP A 322 14.94 11.94 -11.83
N ALA A 323 14.26 12.01 -12.99
CA ALA A 323 13.32 13.10 -13.28
C ALA A 323 12.16 13.16 -12.26
N ASN A 324 11.60 12.01 -11.86
CA ASN A 324 10.55 11.98 -10.83
C ASN A 324 11.08 12.39 -9.46
N LEU A 325 12.26 11.91 -9.08
CA LEU A 325 12.90 12.28 -7.81
C LEU A 325 13.20 13.78 -7.74
N CYS A 326 13.72 14.38 -8.81
CA CYS A 326 13.95 15.83 -8.90
C CYS A 326 12.66 16.65 -8.72
N LEU A 327 11.50 16.09 -9.06
CA LEU A 327 10.20 16.72 -8.85
C LEU A 327 9.58 16.42 -7.48
N GLY A 328 10.29 15.70 -6.59
CA GLY A 328 9.85 15.35 -5.24
C GLY A 328 8.89 14.16 -5.17
N PHE A 329 8.82 13.31 -6.21
CA PHE A 329 7.96 12.13 -6.26
C PHE A 329 8.78 10.85 -6.14
N LYS A 330 8.15 9.78 -5.61
CA LYS A 330 8.71 8.44 -5.67
C LYS A 330 8.76 7.91 -7.11
N ALA A 331 9.53 6.86 -7.33
CA ALA A 331 9.58 6.18 -8.63
C ALA A 331 8.21 5.61 -9.07
N ASP A 332 7.35 5.26 -8.11
CA ASP A 332 6.00 4.73 -8.33
C ASP A 332 5.05 5.13 -7.19
N GLU A 333 4.01 5.94 -7.50
CA GLU A 333 2.98 6.41 -6.58
C GLU A 333 1.61 5.75 -6.84
N ARG A 334 1.57 4.64 -7.60
CA ARG A 334 0.31 3.99 -7.99
C ARG A 334 -0.37 3.29 -6.81
N ASP A 335 -1.71 3.35 -6.84
CA ASP A 335 -2.62 2.61 -5.96
C ASP A 335 -2.99 1.26 -6.60
N TYR A 336 -2.52 0.17 -6.02
CA TYR A 336 -2.87 -1.17 -6.47
C TYR A 336 -4.13 -1.72 -5.79
N GLY A 337 -4.51 -1.20 -4.63
CA GLY A 337 -5.66 -1.65 -3.86
C GLY A 337 -7.00 -1.40 -4.57
N CYS A 338 -7.14 -0.22 -5.20
CA CYS A 338 -8.31 0.11 -5.99
C CYS A 338 -8.49 -0.85 -7.19
N GLY A 339 -7.41 -1.10 -7.94
CA GLY A 339 -7.43 -2.06 -9.05
C GLY A 339 -7.75 -3.50 -8.61
N ALA A 340 -7.21 -3.92 -7.47
CA ALA A 340 -7.49 -5.23 -6.89
C ALA A 340 -8.96 -5.36 -6.47
N GLN A 341 -9.54 -4.32 -5.85
CA GLN A 341 -10.95 -4.35 -5.48
C GLN A 341 -11.88 -4.38 -6.71
N ILE A 342 -11.57 -3.61 -7.76
CA ILE A 342 -12.32 -3.68 -9.03
C ILE A 342 -12.31 -5.12 -9.57
N LEU A 343 -11.16 -5.78 -9.62
CA LEU A 343 -11.06 -7.17 -10.08
C LEU A 343 -11.89 -8.12 -9.22
N ARG A 344 -11.87 -7.97 -7.89
CA ARG A 344 -12.69 -8.79 -6.99
C ARG A 344 -14.20 -8.56 -7.16
N LEU A 345 -14.65 -7.32 -7.37
CA LEU A 345 -16.05 -7.00 -7.65
C LEU A 345 -16.51 -7.63 -8.97
N LEU A 346 -15.62 -7.79 -9.94
CA LEU A 346 -15.86 -8.50 -11.19
C LEU A 346 -15.77 -10.04 -11.04
N GLY A 347 -15.56 -10.57 -9.82
CA GLY A 347 -15.47 -12.00 -9.54
C GLY A 347 -14.14 -12.65 -9.91
N VAL A 348 -13.10 -11.86 -10.20
CA VAL A 348 -11.75 -12.37 -10.48
C VAL A 348 -11.09 -12.78 -9.17
N GLN A 349 -10.68 -14.05 -9.07
CA GLN A 349 -9.91 -14.60 -7.95
C GLN A 349 -8.53 -15.05 -8.40
N LYS A 350 -8.48 -15.71 -9.57
CA LYS A 350 -7.25 -16.19 -10.20
C LYS A 350 -7.04 -15.51 -11.52
N MET A 351 -5.80 -15.18 -11.84
CA MET A 351 -5.51 -14.50 -13.10
C MET A 351 -4.19 -14.93 -13.74
N ARG A 352 -4.16 -14.83 -15.06
CA ARG A 352 -2.96 -14.80 -15.87
C ARG A 352 -2.68 -13.33 -16.18
N LEU A 353 -1.71 -12.74 -15.46
CA LEU A 353 -1.49 -11.29 -15.48
C LEU A 353 -0.63 -10.87 -16.69
N ILE A 354 -1.18 -10.01 -17.53
CA ILE A 354 -0.46 -9.42 -18.67
C ILE A 354 0.43 -8.28 -18.15
N THR A 355 1.70 -8.55 -17.90
CA THR A 355 2.66 -7.54 -17.42
C THR A 355 4.10 -7.96 -17.65
N ASN A 356 4.99 -6.98 -17.77
CA ASN A 356 6.46 -7.17 -17.72
C ASN A 356 7.04 -6.60 -16.41
N ASN A 357 6.20 -6.08 -15.51
CA ASN A 357 6.60 -5.41 -14.27
C ASN A 357 6.36 -6.34 -13.06
N PRO A 358 7.41 -6.86 -12.41
CA PRO A 358 7.26 -7.74 -11.25
C PRO A 358 6.61 -7.04 -10.04
N VAL A 359 6.83 -5.73 -9.85
CA VAL A 359 6.22 -4.96 -8.74
C VAL A 359 4.68 -4.95 -8.82
N LYS A 360 4.10 -4.94 -10.02
CA LYS A 360 2.64 -5.05 -10.20
C LYS A 360 2.09 -6.38 -9.70
N ARG A 361 2.85 -7.45 -9.81
CA ARG A 361 2.48 -8.77 -9.33
C ARG A 361 2.34 -8.76 -7.81
N VAL A 362 3.41 -8.38 -7.11
CA VAL A 362 3.42 -8.29 -5.63
C VAL A 362 2.29 -7.38 -5.13
N GLY A 363 2.08 -6.24 -5.80
CA GLY A 363 1.02 -5.31 -5.45
C GLY A 363 -0.40 -5.89 -5.50
N LEU A 364 -0.69 -6.82 -6.41
CA LEU A 364 -2.02 -7.45 -6.54
C LEU A 364 -2.17 -8.68 -5.62
N GLU A 365 -1.13 -9.48 -5.46
CA GLU A 365 -1.10 -10.66 -4.58
C GLU A 365 -1.33 -10.26 -3.12
N ALA A 366 -0.79 -9.11 -2.68
CA ALA A 366 -1.02 -8.55 -1.35
C ALA A 366 -2.51 -8.30 -1.04
N TYR A 367 -3.37 -8.13 -2.07
CA TYR A 367 -4.81 -7.94 -1.92
C TYR A 367 -5.61 -9.23 -2.12
N GLY A 368 -4.98 -10.40 -2.03
CA GLY A 368 -5.65 -11.70 -2.05
C GLY A 368 -6.10 -12.15 -3.44
N LEU A 369 -5.48 -11.67 -4.50
CA LEU A 369 -5.63 -12.15 -5.87
C LEU A 369 -4.53 -13.16 -6.18
N GLU A 370 -4.87 -14.31 -6.75
CA GLU A 370 -3.91 -15.35 -7.11
C GLU A 370 -3.43 -15.14 -8.55
N ILE A 371 -2.12 -14.92 -8.74
CA ILE A 371 -1.50 -14.82 -10.06
C ILE A 371 -0.90 -16.17 -10.42
N VAL A 372 -1.61 -16.93 -11.24
CA VAL A 372 -1.19 -18.29 -11.66
C VAL A 372 -0.17 -18.28 -12.80
N ASP A 373 -0.12 -17.20 -13.59
CA ASP A 373 0.78 -17.08 -14.72
C ASP A 373 1.09 -15.61 -15.05
N ASN A 374 2.27 -15.33 -15.56
CA ASN A 374 2.70 -14.02 -16.02
C ASN A 374 2.83 -14.01 -17.54
N VAL A 375 1.95 -13.28 -18.20
CA VAL A 375 1.93 -13.18 -19.67
C VAL A 375 2.67 -11.92 -20.11
N GLY A 376 3.80 -12.09 -20.78
CA GLY A 376 4.61 -10.98 -21.30
C GLY A 376 3.86 -10.15 -22.36
N ILE A 377 4.10 -8.85 -22.35
CA ILE A 377 3.59 -7.93 -23.37
C ILE A 377 4.71 -6.99 -23.83
N GLU A 378 5.39 -7.38 -24.88
CA GLU A 378 6.52 -6.61 -25.41
C GLU A 378 6.12 -5.90 -26.68
N ILE A 379 6.52 -4.63 -26.78
CA ILE A 379 6.41 -3.79 -27.98
C ILE A 379 7.82 -3.54 -28.51
N ALA A 380 7.99 -3.62 -29.81
CA ALA A 380 9.28 -3.34 -30.43
C ALA A 380 9.71 -1.90 -30.12
N PRO A 381 10.97 -1.68 -29.70
CA PRO A 381 11.46 -0.34 -29.42
C PRO A 381 11.52 0.49 -30.70
N ASN A 382 11.35 1.81 -30.55
CA ASN A 382 11.60 2.78 -31.61
C ASN A 382 12.71 3.77 -31.18
N GLU A 383 13.14 4.63 -32.08
CA GLU A 383 14.21 5.61 -31.83
C GLU A 383 13.93 6.55 -30.65
N TYR A 384 12.65 6.86 -30.36
CA TYR A 384 12.25 7.79 -29.30
C TYR A 384 12.08 7.14 -27.94
N ASN A 385 11.70 5.84 -27.86
CA ASN A 385 11.40 5.15 -26.61
C ASN A 385 12.48 4.16 -26.14
N LEU A 386 13.52 3.91 -26.93
CA LEU A 386 14.56 2.94 -26.59
C LEU A 386 15.22 3.25 -25.22
N ARG A 387 15.53 4.53 -24.95
CA ARG A 387 16.10 4.97 -23.67
C ARG A 387 15.13 4.71 -22.51
N TYR A 388 13.86 5.03 -22.68
CA TYR A 388 12.80 4.79 -21.70
C TYR A 388 12.65 3.29 -21.40
N LEU A 389 12.65 2.42 -22.41
CA LEU A 389 12.57 0.97 -22.22
C LEU A 389 13.81 0.40 -21.54
N LYS A 390 15.01 0.93 -21.83
CA LYS A 390 16.24 0.57 -21.10
C LYS A 390 16.12 0.94 -19.62
N THR A 391 15.68 2.14 -19.28
CA THR A 391 15.46 2.55 -17.86
C THR A 391 14.46 1.63 -17.17
N LYS A 392 13.36 1.23 -17.84
CA LYS A 392 12.42 0.24 -17.30
C LYS A 392 13.09 -1.10 -16.97
N LYS A 393 13.96 -1.59 -17.88
CA LYS A 393 14.69 -2.84 -17.70
C LYS A 393 15.72 -2.73 -16.59
N ASP A 394 16.62 -1.76 -16.69
CA ASP A 394 17.86 -1.70 -15.90
C ASP A 394 17.63 -1.16 -14.48
N ARG A 395 16.70 -0.20 -14.29
CA ARG A 395 16.45 0.46 -13.00
C ARG A 395 15.13 0.06 -12.33
N MET A 396 14.19 -0.53 -13.08
CA MET A 396 12.87 -0.89 -12.55
C MET A 396 12.56 -2.38 -12.65
N GLY A 397 13.54 -3.21 -12.99
CA GLY A 397 13.42 -4.66 -13.01
C GLY A 397 12.42 -5.24 -14.01
N HIS A 398 11.99 -4.47 -15.03
CA HIS A 398 11.09 -4.97 -16.04
C HIS A 398 11.73 -6.09 -16.88
N GLN A 399 11.00 -7.17 -17.07
CA GLN A 399 11.40 -8.29 -17.92
C GLN A 399 11.17 -7.93 -19.39
N LEU A 400 12.19 -7.38 -20.06
CA LEU A 400 12.16 -6.94 -21.45
C LEU A 400 13.33 -7.54 -22.23
N HIS A 401 13.05 -8.08 -23.43
CA HIS A 401 14.04 -8.59 -24.39
C HIS A 401 14.31 -7.50 -25.43
N LEU A 402 15.08 -6.46 -25.05
CA LEU A 402 15.48 -5.40 -25.97
C LEU A 402 16.59 -5.93 -26.88
N LYS A 403 16.32 -6.07 -28.18
CA LYS A 403 17.32 -6.38 -29.21
C LYS A 403 18.00 -5.11 -29.71
#